data_907996617300adc80280c477e40ef185
#
_entry.id   907996617300adc80280c477e40ef185
#
_cell.length_a   1.000
_cell.length_b   1.000
_cell.length_c   1.000
_cell.angle_alpha   90.00
_cell.angle_beta   90.00
_cell.angle_gamma   90.00
#
_symmetry.space_group_name_H-M   'P 1'
#
loop_
_entity.id
_entity.type
_entity.pdbx_description
1 polymer ?
#
loop_
_entity_poly.entity_id
_entity_poly.type
_entity_poly.pdbx_seq_one_letter_code
_entity_poly.pdbx_strand_id
1 'polypeptide(L)'
;MASSRAIQRTARQSPYKMRLVIDQVRGLSVNEALALLKFSKKHAARQIEKVLRSAVANAEQAARSASEPLDVDALFISHAIVNEGPKLKRFMPAAMGRATPIRKRTSHVEIIVAEKEGR
;
A
#
# COMPACT_ATOMS: atom_id res chain seq x y z
N MET A 1 -20.93 -7.58 4.36
CA MET A 1 -19.55 -7.98 4.14
C MET A 1 -18.61 -7.05 4.87
N ALA A 2 -17.75 -7.58 5.72
CA ALA A 2 -16.81 -6.76 6.47
C ALA A 2 -15.66 -6.32 5.57
N SER A 3 -15.32 -5.04 5.65
CA SER A 3 -14.17 -4.51 4.94
C SER A 3 -13.43 -3.54 5.85
N SER A 4 -12.13 -3.46 5.67
CA SER A 4 -11.30 -2.57 6.46
C SER A 4 -10.25 -1.93 5.56
N ARG A 5 -9.92 -0.70 5.89
CA ARG A 5 -9.06 0.14 5.08
C ARG A 5 -7.83 0.58 5.85
N ALA A 6 -6.74 0.74 5.15
CA ALA A 6 -5.56 1.40 5.68
C ALA A 6 -5.00 2.31 4.61
N ILE A 7 -4.49 3.46 5.04
CA ILE A 7 -3.89 4.46 4.17
C ILE A 7 -2.54 4.85 4.74
N GLN A 8 -1.52 4.88 3.90
CA GLN A 8 -0.26 5.53 4.22
C GLN A 8 -0.19 6.82 3.42
N ARG A 9 -0.11 7.94 4.13
CA ARG A 9 0.03 9.24 3.48
C ARG A 9 1.49 9.61 3.34
N THR A 10 1.82 10.25 2.24
CA THR A 10 3.15 10.82 1.99
C THR A 10 4.27 9.78 2.11
N ALA A 11 4.08 8.63 1.45
CA ALA A 11 5.15 7.64 1.33
C ALA A 11 6.24 8.20 0.40
N ARG A 12 7.50 8.07 0.80
CA ARG A 12 8.66 8.63 0.08
C ARG A 12 9.03 7.75 -1.11
N GLN A 13 8.11 7.64 -2.07
CA GLN A 13 8.31 6.85 -3.28
C GLN A 13 7.42 7.43 -4.37
N SER A 14 7.86 7.38 -5.63
CA SER A 14 7.06 7.91 -6.72
C SER A 14 5.81 7.05 -6.95
N PRO A 15 4.68 7.67 -7.35
CA PRO A 15 3.48 6.89 -7.61
C PRO A 15 3.68 5.83 -8.69
N TYR A 16 4.46 6.12 -9.72
CA TYR A 16 4.70 5.16 -10.79
C TYR A 16 5.34 3.87 -10.26
N LYS A 17 6.37 4.01 -9.42
CA LYS A 17 7.06 2.86 -8.85
C LYS A 17 6.18 2.07 -7.90
N MET A 18 5.35 2.77 -7.13
CA MET A 18 4.39 2.12 -6.24
C MET A 18 3.34 1.34 -7.02
N ARG A 19 2.85 1.91 -8.13
CA ARG A 19 1.83 1.25 -8.94
C ARG A 19 2.33 -0.03 -9.59
N LEU A 20 3.60 -0.09 -9.92
CA LEU A 20 4.17 -1.32 -10.48
C LEU A 20 4.02 -2.50 -9.53
N VAL A 21 4.18 -2.25 -8.24
CA VAL A 21 4.07 -3.30 -7.23
C VAL A 21 2.61 -3.55 -6.86
N ILE A 22 1.82 -2.48 -6.66
CA ILE A 22 0.46 -2.64 -6.18
C ILE A 22 -0.44 -3.34 -7.20
N ASP A 23 -0.15 -3.16 -8.49
CA ASP A 23 -0.91 -3.86 -9.53
C ASP A 23 -0.74 -5.36 -9.46
N GLN A 24 0.39 -5.83 -8.92
CA GLN A 24 0.65 -7.26 -8.79
C GLN A 24 -0.17 -7.90 -7.66
N VAL A 25 -0.57 -7.12 -6.66
CA VAL A 25 -1.29 -7.67 -5.51
C VAL A 25 -2.79 -7.42 -5.55
N ARG A 26 -3.25 -6.60 -6.49
CA ARG A 26 -4.68 -6.28 -6.58
C ARG A 26 -5.49 -7.54 -6.89
N GLY A 27 -6.50 -7.79 -6.06
CA GLY A 27 -7.37 -8.94 -6.25
C GLY A 27 -6.88 -10.24 -5.66
N LEU A 28 -5.67 -10.28 -5.13
CA LEU A 28 -5.13 -11.48 -4.51
C LEU A 28 -5.67 -11.65 -3.09
N SER A 29 -5.60 -12.88 -2.58
CA SER A 29 -5.84 -13.10 -1.17
C SER A 29 -4.72 -12.43 -0.37
N VAL A 30 -5.01 -12.08 0.87
CA VAL A 30 -4.03 -11.41 1.74
C VAL A 30 -2.78 -12.28 1.89
N ASN A 31 -2.95 -13.60 2.08
CA ASN A 31 -1.80 -14.48 2.26
C ASN A 31 -0.89 -14.53 1.04
N GLU A 32 -1.49 -14.60 -0.16
CA GLU A 32 -0.71 -14.58 -1.40
C GLU A 32 -0.02 -13.25 -1.60
N ALA A 33 -0.72 -12.15 -1.30
CA ALA A 33 -0.15 -10.81 -1.44
C ALA A 33 1.02 -10.60 -0.49
N LEU A 34 0.90 -11.03 0.75
CA LEU A 34 1.99 -10.90 1.72
C LEU A 34 3.22 -11.71 1.28
N ALA A 35 3.01 -12.91 0.77
CA ALA A 35 4.12 -13.72 0.28
C ALA A 35 4.82 -13.05 -0.90
N LEU A 36 4.05 -12.51 -1.84
CA LEU A 36 4.60 -11.83 -2.99
C LEU A 36 5.41 -10.61 -2.59
N LEU A 37 4.86 -9.80 -1.68
CA LEU A 37 5.53 -8.59 -1.22
C LEU A 37 6.79 -8.89 -0.43
N LYS A 38 6.76 -9.95 0.38
CA LYS A 38 7.91 -10.35 1.20
C LYS A 38 9.11 -10.70 0.34
N PHE A 39 8.89 -11.36 -0.79
CA PHE A 39 9.97 -11.81 -1.65
C PHE A 39 10.29 -10.84 -2.78
N SER A 40 9.57 -9.73 -2.88
CA SER A 40 9.84 -8.72 -3.89
C SER A 40 11.09 -7.94 -3.53
N LYS A 41 11.92 -7.67 -4.54
CA LYS A 41 13.15 -6.90 -4.37
C LYS A 41 12.91 -5.40 -4.45
N LYS A 42 11.70 -4.98 -4.83
CA LYS A 42 11.41 -3.56 -5.00
C LYS A 42 11.22 -2.88 -3.65
N HIS A 43 11.76 -1.67 -3.54
CA HIS A 43 11.63 -0.89 -2.30
C HIS A 43 10.17 -0.59 -1.97
N ALA A 44 9.37 -0.31 -2.99
CA ALA A 44 7.95 -0.01 -2.79
C ALA A 44 7.20 -1.17 -2.12
N ALA A 45 7.66 -2.42 -2.31
CA ALA A 45 7.01 -3.57 -1.72
C ALA A 45 6.99 -3.51 -0.19
N ARG A 46 8.03 -2.96 0.41
CA ARG A 46 8.09 -2.85 1.88
C ARG A 46 7.03 -1.91 2.42
N GLN A 47 6.83 -0.79 1.74
CA GLN A 47 5.84 0.19 2.15
C GLN A 47 4.42 -0.34 1.95
N ILE A 48 4.18 -1.02 0.84
CA ILE A 48 2.87 -1.60 0.55
C ILE A 48 2.57 -2.73 1.54
N GLU A 49 3.57 -3.52 1.89
CA GLU A 49 3.41 -4.58 2.88
C GLU A 49 2.94 -4.02 4.23
N LYS A 50 3.51 -2.91 4.66
CA LYS A 50 3.10 -2.27 5.92
C LYS A 50 1.65 -1.83 5.87
N VAL A 51 1.23 -1.24 4.75
CA VAL A 51 -0.16 -0.80 4.60
C VAL A 51 -1.10 -2.00 4.62
N LEU A 52 -0.73 -3.08 3.94
CA LEU A 52 -1.55 -4.29 3.91
C LEU A 52 -1.68 -4.91 5.31
N ARG A 53 -0.57 -4.99 6.04
CA ARG A 53 -0.62 -5.51 7.42
C ARG A 53 -1.50 -4.64 8.31
N SER A 54 -1.45 -3.33 8.11
CA SER A 54 -2.30 -2.41 8.85
C SER A 54 -3.77 -2.63 8.54
N ALA A 55 -4.10 -2.85 7.27
CA ALA A 55 -5.49 -3.12 6.86
C ALA A 55 -6.00 -4.41 7.49
N VAL A 56 -5.17 -5.45 7.53
CA VAL A 56 -5.53 -6.72 8.15
C VAL A 56 -5.75 -6.53 9.65
N ALA A 57 -4.86 -5.80 10.31
CA ALA A 57 -5.00 -5.53 11.74
C ALA A 57 -6.28 -4.75 12.04
N ASN A 58 -6.65 -3.81 11.17
CA ASN A 58 -7.90 -3.07 11.31
C ASN A 58 -9.11 -3.99 11.16
N ALA A 59 -9.04 -4.96 10.26
CA ALA A 59 -10.11 -5.94 10.08
C ALA A 59 -10.27 -6.80 11.32
N GLU A 60 -9.15 -7.26 11.89
CA GLU A 60 -9.19 -8.05 13.12
C GLU A 60 -9.76 -7.25 14.28
N GLN A 61 -9.37 -6.00 14.40
CA GLN A 61 -9.85 -5.12 15.46
C GLN A 61 -11.35 -4.87 15.33
N ALA A 62 -11.82 -4.62 14.11
CA ALA A 62 -13.23 -4.38 13.87
C ALA A 62 -14.07 -5.62 14.18
N ALA A 63 -13.58 -6.80 13.80
CA ALA A 63 -14.28 -8.04 14.11
C ALA A 63 -14.33 -8.30 15.61
N ARG A 64 -13.26 -8.01 16.32
CA ARG A 64 -13.19 -8.19 17.76
C ARG A 64 -14.16 -7.25 18.48
N SER A 65 -14.22 -6.00 18.05
CA SER A 65 -15.13 -5.01 18.63
C SER A 65 -16.58 -5.35 18.40
N ALA A 66 -16.90 -5.97 17.27
CA ALA A 66 -18.26 -6.38 16.95
C ALA A 66 -18.59 -7.77 17.46
N SER A 67 -17.63 -8.46 18.08
CA SER A 67 -17.79 -9.84 18.53
C SER A 67 -18.20 -10.78 17.41
N GLU A 68 -17.69 -10.51 16.21
CA GLU A 68 -17.97 -11.32 15.04
C GLU A 68 -16.78 -12.19 14.69
N PRO A 69 -17.00 -13.41 14.21
CA PRO A 69 -15.88 -14.24 13.76
C PRO A 69 -15.26 -13.67 12.49
N LEU A 70 -13.96 -13.77 12.38
CA LEU A 70 -13.25 -13.34 11.19
C LEU A 70 -12.28 -14.43 10.77
N ASP A 71 -12.37 -14.86 9.52
CA ASP A 71 -11.44 -15.80 8.93
C ASP A 71 -10.41 -14.98 8.14
N VAL A 72 -9.22 -14.81 8.71
CA VAL A 72 -8.15 -14.04 8.07
C VAL A 72 -7.76 -14.67 6.73
N ASP A 73 -7.84 -15.99 6.63
CA ASP A 73 -7.49 -16.67 5.39
C ASP A 73 -8.49 -16.40 4.28
N ALA A 74 -9.68 -15.93 4.62
CA ALA A 74 -10.70 -15.58 3.62
C ALA A 74 -10.60 -14.11 3.17
N LEU A 75 -9.71 -13.33 3.76
CA LEU A 75 -9.53 -11.93 3.38
C LEU A 75 -8.84 -11.82 2.03
N PHE A 76 -9.29 -10.87 1.23
CA PHE A 76 -8.66 -10.58 -0.05
C PHE A 76 -8.57 -9.08 -0.23
N ILE A 77 -7.70 -8.64 -1.14
CA ILE A 77 -7.54 -7.23 -1.44
C ILE A 77 -8.61 -6.83 -2.44
N SER A 78 -9.64 -6.14 -1.95
CA SER A 78 -10.75 -5.73 -2.81
C SER A 78 -10.45 -4.42 -3.54
N HIS A 79 -9.57 -3.60 -2.98
CA HIS A 79 -9.27 -2.30 -3.55
C HIS A 79 -7.85 -1.91 -3.15
N ALA A 80 -7.06 -1.46 -4.12
CA ALA A 80 -5.70 -1.01 -3.86
C ALA A 80 -5.36 0.06 -4.89
N ILE A 81 -5.08 1.27 -4.41
CA ILE A 81 -4.73 2.40 -5.27
C ILE A 81 -3.55 3.17 -4.72
N VAL A 82 -2.89 3.86 -5.62
CA VAL A 82 -1.80 4.78 -5.28
C VAL A 82 -2.15 6.14 -5.90
N ASN A 83 -2.23 7.15 -5.05
CA ASN A 83 -2.48 8.52 -5.49
C ASN A 83 -1.22 9.36 -5.34
N GLU A 84 -1.12 10.43 -6.12
CA GLU A 84 0.01 11.33 -6.01
C GLU A 84 -0.07 12.15 -4.73
N GLY A 85 1.07 12.25 -4.04
CA GLY A 85 1.21 13.13 -2.91
C GLY A 85 1.95 14.39 -3.28
N PRO A 86 2.28 15.23 -2.28
CA PRO A 86 3.02 16.47 -2.54
C PRO A 86 4.42 16.17 -3.07
N LYS A 87 4.89 17.04 -3.95
CA LYS A 87 6.24 16.94 -4.51
C LYS A 87 7.14 17.88 -3.74
N LEU A 88 8.21 17.34 -3.21
CA LEU A 88 9.21 18.15 -2.50
C LEU A 88 10.22 18.65 -3.53
N LYS A 89 10.37 19.96 -3.61
CA LYS A 89 11.31 20.56 -4.55
C LYS A 89 12.66 20.69 -3.89
N ARG A 90 13.68 20.24 -4.58
CA ARG A 90 15.08 20.34 -4.12
C ARG A 90 15.93 20.79 -5.29
N PHE A 91 17.11 21.29 -5.00
CA PHE A 91 18.05 21.74 -6.03
C PHE A 91 19.37 20.98 -5.86
N MET A 92 19.92 20.59 -6.99
CA MET A 92 21.22 19.93 -7.02
C MET A 92 22.19 20.84 -7.75
N PRO A 93 23.42 21.08 -7.21
CA PRO A 93 24.40 21.86 -7.94
C PRO A 93 24.70 21.24 -9.30
N ALA A 94 24.78 22.09 -10.32
CA ALA A 94 25.10 21.66 -11.67
C ALA A 94 26.34 22.45 -12.13
N ALA A 95 26.85 22.07 -13.31
CA ALA A 95 28.02 22.72 -13.88
C ALA A 95 27.80 24.22 -14.07
N MET A 96 28.87 24.99 -13.97
CA MET A 96 28.89 26.44 -14.21
C MET A 96 28.01 27.24 -13.24
N GLY A 97 27.92 26.78 -12.00
CA GLY A 97 27.20 27.51 -10.96
C GLY A 97 25.69 27.47 -11.05
N ARG A 98 25.15 26.66 -11.93
CA ARG A 98 23.70 26.51 -12.07
C ARG A 98 23.17 25.49 -11.08
N ALA A 99 21.90 25.64 -10.70
CA ALA A 99 21.19 24.65 -9.87
C ALA A 99 20.17 23.93 -10.73
N THR A 100 20.18 22.60 -10.68
CA THR A 100 19.22 21.77 -11.38
C THR A 100 18.07 21.41 -10.44
N PRO A 101 16.82 21.69 -10.79
CA PRO A 101 15.70 21.34 -9.92
C PRO A 101 15.50 19.83 -9.85
N ILE A 102 15.25 19.34 -8.64
CA ILE A 102 14.92 17.94 -8.40
C ILE A 102 13.59 17.90 -7.67
N ARG A 103 12.72 17.00 -8.11
CA ARG A 103 11.44 16.80 -7.46
C ARG A 103 11.43 15.46 -6.74
N LYS A 104 11.30 15.51 -5.42
CA LYS A 104 11.13 14.31 -4.60
C LYS A 104 9.63 14.01 -4.55
N ARG A 105 9.22 13.00 -5.27
CA ARG A 105 7.81 12.64 -5.35
C ARG A 105 7.40 11.78 -4.18
N THR A 106 6.17 11.95 -3.73
CA THR A 106 5.58 11.13 -2.70
C THR A 106 4.27 10.56 -3.21
N SER A 107 3.74 9.58 -2.50
CA SER A 107 2.47 8.95 -2.89
C SER A 107 1.67 8.58 -1.66
N HIS A 108 0.37 8.44 -1.86
CA HIS A 108 -0.56 7.96 -0.85
C HIS A 108 -1.03 6.58 -1.29
N VAL A 109 -0.92 5.60 -0.41
CA VAL A 109 -1.30 4.22 -0.69
C VAL A 109 -2.53 3.88 0.12
N GLU A 110 -3.58 3.41 -0.54
CA GLU A 110 -4.79 2.97 0.13
C GLU A 110 -5.07 1.51 -0.24
N ILE A 111 -5.31 0.68 0.76
CA ILE A 111 -5.66 -0.71 0.58
C ILE A 111 -6.91 -1.01 1.40
N ILE A 112 -7.88 -1.65 0.76
CA ILE A 112 -9.08 -2.13 1.42
C ILE A 112 -9.09 -3.64 1.31
N VAL A 113 -9.20 -4.31 2.45
CA VAL A 113 -9.35 -5.76 2.49
C VAL A 113 -10.78 -6.10 2.87
N ALA A 114 -11.29 -7.18 2.34
CA ALA A 114 -12.65 -7.63 2.61
C ALA A 114 -12.65 -9.14 2.73
N GLU A 115 -13.61 -9.66 3.48
CA GLU A 115 -13.80 -11.09 3.59
C GLU A 115 -14.54 -11.58 2.34
N LYS A 116 -13.97 -12.57 1.68
CA LYS A 116 -14.57 -13.13 0.47
C LYS A 116 -15.78 -13.95 0.86
N GLU A 117 -16.92 -13.64 0.27
CA GLU A 117 -18.11 -14.39 0.55
C GLU A 117 -17.94 -15.82 0.13
N GLY A 118 -18.38 -16.72 1.01
CA GLY A 118 -18.10 -18.12 0.89
C GLY A 118 -18.68 -18.80 -0.33
N ARG A 119 -17.92 -19.67 -0.78
CA ARG A 119 -18.30 -20.55 -1.86
C ARG A 119 -17.66 -21.82 -1.64
#